data_69d2a10e754a46c09be096588859327f
#
_entry.id   69d2a10e754a46c09be096588859327f
#
_cell.length_a   1.000
_cell.length_b   1.000
_cell.length_c   1.000
_cell.angle_alpha   90.00
_cell.angle_beta   90.00
_cell.angle_gamma   90.00
#
_symmetry.space_group_name_H-M   'P 1'
#
loop_
_entity.id
_entity.type
_entity.pdbx_description
1 polymer ?
#
loop_
_entity_poly.entity_id
_entity_poly.type
_entity_poly.pdbx_seq_one_letter_code
_entity_poly.pdbx_strand_id
1 'polypeptide(L)'
;MPTREELAEVAALAGMQRALALYRLGLRTEASTEWLWTVRKMNDRALLAAAELARVNGIWDRVINTADRTVAEHDFTLRYPEPYGNVLSKQARARKLDEPLVFGLVRQESRFISDAKSSAGASGLMQLLPSTARRIAMIIGMKDFNKSRLGRPEVNAALGAYYLRHVLDGFGGNPVLAAAAYNAGPGRARSWCDAKPLEGAIYVETIPFAETRQYVKKVMANTVYYAAVMGGDQRSLKSRLGTIEGAMAMKADANK
;
A
#
# COMPACT_ATOMS: atom_id res chain seq x y z
N MET A 1 -22.72 -2.05 -4.62
CA MET A 1 -22.58 -2.87 -3.40
C MET A 1 -23.45 -4.11 -3.51
N PRO A 2 -23.05 -5.25 -2.93
CA PRO A 2 -23.90 -6.46 -2.87
C PRO A 2 -25.15 -6.23 -1.99
N THR A 3 -26.22 -6.98 -2.26
CA THR A 3 -27.42 -6.96 -1.43
C THR A 3 -27.22 -7.74 -0.12
N ARG A 4 -28.17 -7.60 0.81
CA ARG A 4 -28.14 -8.37 2.07
C ARG A 4 -28.32 -9.87 1.83
N GLU A 5 -29.14 -10.22 0.84
CA GLU A 5 -29.38 -11.61 0.44
C GLU A 5 -28.11 -12.23 -0.14
N GLU A 6 -27.44 -11.57 -1.10
CA GLU A 6 -26.18 -12.03 -1.68
C GLU A 6 -25.08 -12.23 -0.61
N LEU A 7 -25.00 -11.30 0.35
CA LEU A 7 -24.07 -11.40 1.48
C LEU A 7 -24.40 -12.62 2.37
N ALA A 8 -25.68 -12.84 2.67
CA ALA A 8 -26.14 -13.98 3.47
C ALA A 8 -25.87 -15.32 2.78
N GLU A 9 -26.15 -15.40 1.46
CA GLU A 9 -25.87 -16.59 0.65
C GLU A 9 -24.38 -16.96 0.69
N VAL A 10 -23.50 -15.99 0.45
CA VAL A 10 -22.06 -16.23 0.49
C VAL A 10 -21.58 -16.59 1.90
N ALA A 11 -22.09 -15.91 2.93
CA ALA A 11 -21.74 -16.21 4.32
C ALA A 11 -22.18 -17.61 4.77
N ALA A 12 -23.27 -18.16 4.18
CA ALA A 12 -23.78 -19.50 4.47
C ALA A 12 -22.94 -20.63 3.83
N LEU A 13 -22.07 -20.32 2.86
CA LEU A 13 -21.22 -21.33 2.24
C LEU A 13 -20.26 -21.95 3.26
N ALA A 14 -20.24 -23.28 3.32
CA ALA A 14 -19.42 -24.03 4.26
C ALA A 14 -17.93 -23.65 4.18
N GLY A 15 -17.41 -23.38 2.96
CA GLY A 15 -16.04 -22.91 2.77
C GLY A 15 -15.78 -21.52 3.38
N MET A 16 -16.74 -20.60 3.28
CA MET A 16 -16.62 -19.29 3.92
C MET A 16 -16.66 -19.40 5.45
N GLN A 17 -17.53 -20.22 5.98
CA GLN A 17 -17.61 -20.47 7.43
C GLN A 17 -16.30 -21.05 7.97
N ARG A 18 -15.71 -22.04 7.27
CA ARG A 18 -14.38 -22.58 7.63
C ARG A 18 -13.29 -21.53 7.54
N ALA A 19 -13.23 -20.76 6.45
CA ALA A 19 -12.23 -19.71 6.28
C ALA A 19 -12.31 -18.67 7.42
N LEU A 20 -13.52 -18.20 7.76
CA LEU A 20 -13.72 -17.25 8.86
C LEU A 20 -13.37 -17.84 10.23
N ALA A 21 -13.67 -19.14 10.46
CA ALA A 21 -13.27 -19.82 11.68
C ALA A 21 -11.74 -19.90 11.81
N LEU A 22 -11.04 -20.24 10.73
CA LEU A 22 -9.58 -20.27 10.69
C LEU A 22 -8.96 -18.87 10.93
N TYR A 23 -9.53 -17.80 10.34
CA TYR A 23 -9.09 -16.43 10.64
C TYR A 23 -9.23 -16.08 12.12
N ARG A 24 -10.35 -16.45 12.77
CA ARG A 24 -10.56 -16.23 14.21
C ARG A 24 -9.56 -16.98 15.09
N LEU A 25 -9.08 -18.13 14.64
CA LEU A 25 -8.02 -18.91 15.30
C LEU A 25 -6.60 -18.39 15.01
N GLY A 26 -6.45 -17.34 14.19
CA GLY A 26 -5.13 -16.81 13.79
C GLY A 26 -4.40 -17.66 12.74
N LEU A 27 -5.03 -18.70 12.19
CA LEU A 27 -4.49 -19.60 11.16
C LEU A 27 -4.64 -18.95 9.77
N ARG A 28 -3.92 -17.85 9.57
CA ARG A 28 -4.12 -16.96 8.42
C ARG A 28 -3.79 -17.60 7.07
N THR A 29 -2.78 -18.46 7.01
CA THR A 29 -2.38 -19.15 5.78
C THR A 29 -3.46 -20.12 5.32
N GLU A 30 -3.92 -20.96 6.22
CA GLU A 30 -4.97 -21.96 5.99
C GLU A 30 -6.30 -21.27 5.64
N ALA A 31 -6.65 -20.23 6.40
CA ALA A 31 -7.82 -19.40 6.13
C ALA A 31 -7.79 -18.79 4.73
N SER A 32 -6.64 -18.26 4.31
CA SER A 32 -6.46 -17.69 2.98
C SER A 32 -6.59 -18.73 1.87
N THR A 33 -6.07 -19.92 2.08
CA THR A 33 -6.19 -21.05 1.15
C THR A 33 -7.64 -21.48 0.98
N GLU A 34 -8.36 -21.65 2.09
CA GLU A 34 -9.78 -22.00 2.09
C GLU A 34 -10.64 -20.93 1.41
N TRP A 35 -10.36 -19.65 1.71
CA TRP A 35 -11.02 -18.51 1.07
C TRP A 35 -10.83 -18.54 -0.44
N LEU A 36 -9.58 -18.64 -0.91
CA LEU A 36 -9.24 -18.63 -2.34
C LEU A 36 -9.89 -19.82 -3.08
N TRP A 37 -9.90 -20.98 -2.45
CA TRP A 37 -10.57 -22.15 -3.00
C TRP A 37 -12.07 -21.93 -3.15
N THR A 38 -12.72 -21.37 -2.14
CA THR A 38 -14.16 -21.12 -2.13
C THR A 38 -14.57 -20.11 -3.20
N VAL A 39 -13.80 -18.99 -3.36
CA VAL A 39 -14.15 -17.94 -4.34
C VAL A 39 -13.73 -18.26 -5.77
N ARG A 40 -13.02 -19.35 -6.04
CA ARG A 40 -12.36 -19.60 -7.33
C ARG A 40 -13.28 -19.64 -8.55
N LYS A 41 -14.53 -20.01 -8.38
CA LYS A 41 -15.55 -20.14 -9.44
C LYS A 41 -16.73 -19.18 -9.26
N MET A 42 -16.64 -18.21 -8.40
CA MET A 42 -17.69 -17.23 -8.17
C MET A 42 -17.77 -16.24 -9.34
N ASN A 43 -18.97 -15.83 -9.71
CA ASN A 43 -19.21 -14.70 -10.61
C ASN A 43 -18.97 -13.38 -9.88
N ASP A 44 -19.03 -12.25 -10.60
CA ASP A 44 -18.70 -10.93 -10.07
C ASP A 44 -19.57 -10.54 -8.87
N ARG A 45 -20.90 -10.84 -8.90
CA ARG A 45 -21.81 -10.52 -7.79
C ARG A 45 -21.41 -11.28 -6.52
N ALA A 46 -21.17 -12.59 -6.64
CA ALA A 46 -20.71 -13.40 -5.51
C ALA A 46 -19.31 -13.01 -5.01
N LEU A 47 -18.39 -12.59 -5.92
CA LEU A 47 -17.08 -12.04 -5.54
C LEU A 47 -17.21 -10.74 -4.76
N LEU A 48 -18.09 -9.82 -5.18
CA LEU A 48 -18.35 -8.58 -4.43
C LEU A 48 -18.96 -8.87 -3.06
N ALA A 49 -19.91 -9.83 -2.97
CA ALA A 49 -20.47 -10.25 -1.70
C ALA A 49 -19.42 -10.90 -0.78
N ALA A 50 -18.50 -11.72 -1.33
CA ALA A 50 -17.39 -12.27 -0.57
C ALA A 50 -16.41 -11.18 -0.10
N ALA A 51 -16.09 -10.20 -0.95
CA ALA A 51 -15.26 -9.06 -0.56
C ALA A 51 -15.91 -8.24 0.56
N GLU A 52 -17.22 -8.01 0.50
CA GLU A 52 -17.97 -7.34 1.55
C GLU A 52 -17.99 -8.17 2.86
N LEU A 53 -18.13 -9.50 2.76
CA LEU A 53 -18.01 -10.41 3.92
C LEU A 53 -16.63 -10.29 4.57
N ALA A 54 -15.56 -10.18 3.77
CA ALA A 54 -14.21 -9.92 4.29
C ALA A 54 -14.13 -8.55 4.98
N ARG A 55 -14.75 -7.51 4.40
CA ARG A 55 -14.77 -6.14 4.94
C ARG A 55 -15.40 -6.07 6.32
N VAL A 56 -16.57 -6.66 6.49
CA VAL A 56 -17.26 -6.67 7.80
C VAL A 56 -16.53 -7.51 8.86
N ASN A 57 -15.63 -8.41 8.43
CA ASN A 57 -14.78 -9.19 9.32
C ASN A 57 -13.35 -8.59 9.47
N GLY A 58 -13.05 -7.43 8.89
CA GLY A 58 -11.75 -6.75 9.00
C GLY A 58 -10.59 -7.46 8.29
N ILE A 59 -10.86 -8.32 7.29
CA ILE A 59 -9.85 -9.12 6.59
C ILE A 59 -9.47 -8.41 5.28
N TRP A 60 -8.77 -7.28 5.41
CA TRP A 60 -8.58 -6.28 4.35
C TRP A 60 -7.89 -6.78 3.09
N ASP A 61 -6.90 -7.66 3.22
CA ASP A 61 -6.25 -8.27 2.06
C ASP A 61 -7.22 -9.18 1.28
N ARG A 62 -8.20 -9.80 1.95
CA ARG A 62 -9.24 -10.57 1.26
C ARG A 62 -10.25 -9.65 0.59
N VAL A 63 -10.60 -8.53 1.22
CA VAL A 63 -11.43 -7.48 0.57
C VAL A 63 -10.84 -7.14 -0.79
N ILE A 64 -9.59 -6.67 -0.78
CA ILE A 64 -8.89 -6.20 -1.99
C ILE A 64 -8.75 -7.33 -3.02
N ASN A 65 -8.17 -8.46 -2.59
CA ASN A 65 -7.85 -9.55 -3.52
C ASN A 65 -9.08 -10.20 -4.13
N THR A 66 -10.21 -10.20 -3.42
CA THR A 66 -11.46 -10.78 -3.94
C THR A 66 -12.13 -9.81 -4.89
N ALA A 67 -12.21 -8.52 -4.53
CA ALA A 67 -12.76 -7.48 -5.40
C ALA A 67 -11.93 -7.28 -6.68
N ASP A 68 -10.60 -7.40 -6.62
CA ASP A 68 -9.71 -7.31 -7.78
C ASP A 68 -9.97 -8.41 -8.84
N ARG A 69 -10.68 -9.49 -8.50
CA ARG A 69 -10.99 -10.60 -9.43
C ARG A 69 -12.20 -10.34 -10.31
N THR A 70 -13.04 -9.36 -9.98
CA THR A 70 -14.23 -9.06 -10.80
C THR A 70 -13.85 -8.52 -12.18
N VAL A 71 -14.59 -8.91 -13.21
CA VAL A 71 -14.27 -8.65 -14.61
C VAL A 71 -15.20 -7.60 -15.24
N ALA A 72 -16.50 -7.70 -15.03
CA ALA A 72 -17.51 -6.82 -15.61
C ALA A 72 -18.10 -5.85 -14.59
N GLU A 73 -18.34 -6.30 -13.37
CA GLU A 73 -18.92 -5.48 -12.30
C GLU A 73 -17.83 -5.14 -11.26
N HIS A 74 -17.59 -3.84 -11.07
CA HIS A 74 -16.53 -3.38 -10.16
C HIS A 74 -17.08 -2.53 -9.03
N ASP A 75 -16.60 -2.77 -7.82
CA ASP A 75 -16.78 -1.88 -6.68
C ASP A 75 -15.42 -1.33 -6.24
N PHE A 76 -15.17 -0.06 -6.57
CA PHE A 76 -13.90 0.59 -6.27
C PHE A 76 -13.72 0.85 -4.78
N THR A 77 -14.77 0.92 -3.97
CA THR A 77 -14.67 1.06 -2.52
C THR A 77 -14.16 -0.21 -1.86
N LEU A 78 -14.45 -1.38 -2.45
CA LEU A 78 -13.91 -2.66 -2.03
C LEU A 78 -12.49 -2.92 -2.59
N ARG A 79 -12.19 -2.43 -3.80
CA ARG A 79 -10.83 -2.53 -4.37
C ARG A 79 -9.83 -1.60 -3.68
N TYR A 80 -10.32 -0.43 -3.23
CA TYR A 80 -9.51 0.62 -2.59
C TYR A 80 -10.12 1.03 -1.24
N PRO A 81 -10.23 0.09 -0.28
CA PRO A 81 -10.76 0.38 1.04
C PRO A 81 -9.82 1.29 1.83
N GLU A 82 -10.38 2.04 2.78
CA GLU A 82 -9.67 2.99 3.65
C GLU A 82 -9.63 2.54 5.12
N PRO A 83 -9.17 1.31 5.42
CA PRO A 83 -9.01 0.92 6.81
C PRO A 83 -7.92 1.75 7.47
N TYR A 84 -8.02 1.90 8.79
CA TYR A 84 -7.10 2.75 9.56
C TYR A 84 -7.09 4.22 9.10
N GLY A 85 -8.18 4.71 8.44
CA GLY A 85 -8.28 6.07 7.92
C GLY A 85 -7.86 7.13 8.93
N ASN A 86 -8.41 7.08 10.15
CA ASN A 86 -8.05 8.02 11.22
C ASN A 86 -6.55 8.04 11.54
N VAL A 87 -5.87 6.89 11.45
CA VAL A 87 -4.45 6.77 11.76
C VAL A 87 -3.60 7.27 10.60
N LEU A 88 -3.87 6.78 9.38
CA LEU A 88 -3.08 7.09 8.18
C LEU A 88 -3.26 8.55 7.77
N SER A 89 -4.50 9.05 7.71
CA SER A 89 -4.81 10.44 7.36
C SER A 89 -4.21 11.44 8.35
N LYS A 90 -4.24 11.12 9.66
CA LYS A 90 -3.58 11.94 10.68
C LYS A 90 -2.08 12.06 10.41
N GLN A 91 -1.40 10.96 10.08
CA GLN A 91 0.03 10.97 9.81
C GLN A 91 0.37 11.64 8.47
N ALA A 92 -0.47 11.44 7.45
CA ALA A 92 -0.32 12.12 6.16
C ALA A 92 -0.37 13.63 6.32
N ARG A 93 -1.38 14.16 7.00
CA ARG A 93 -1.54 15.60 7.26
C ARG A 93 -0.41 16.17 8.11
N ALA A 94 -0.04 15.49 9.20
CA ALA A 94 1.04 15.92 10.09
C ALA A 94 2.40 16.03 9.37
N ARG A 95 2.59 15.27 8.29
CA ARG A 95 3.83 15.24 7.48
C ARG A 95 3.68 15.92 6.12
N LYS A 96 2.56 16.59 5.84
CA LYS A 96 2.26 17.22 4.53
C LYS A 96 2.48 16.25 3.37
N LEU A 97 2.02 15.02 3.53
CA LEU A 97 2.02 13.98 2.49
C LEU A 97 0.70 14.02 1.71
N ASP A 98 0.75 13.66 0.44
CA ASP A 98 -0.43 13.35 -0.37
C ASP A 98 -1.11 12.10 0.23
N GLU A 99 -2.32 12.25 0.75
CA GLU A 99 -3.04 11.19 1.46
C GLU A 99 -3.29 9.98 0.54
N PRO A 100 -3.74 10.14 -0.73
CA PRO A 100 -3.82 9.05 -1.69
C PRO A 100 -2.52 8.28 -1.90
N LEU A 101 -1.36 8.96 -1.89
CA LEU A 101 -0.05 8.31 -2.00
C LEU A 101 0.24 7.42 -0.78
N VAL A 102 -0.10 7.88 0.43
CA VAL A 102 0.08 7.08 1.66
C VAL A 102 -0.76 5.80 1.59
N PHE A 103 -2.04 5.91 1.23
CA PHE A 103 -2.91 4.74 1.11
C PHE A 103 -2.48 3.82 -0.03
N GLY A 104 -2.08 4.38 -1.18
CA GLY A 104 -1.56 3.63 -2.31
C GLY A 104 -0.32 2.81 -1.98
N LEU A 105 0.58 3.40 -1.18
CA LEU A 105 1.77 2.73 -0.68
C LEU A 105 1.40 1.62 0.32
N VAL A 106 0.58 1.89 1.33
CA VAL A 106 0.15 0.88 2.32
C VAL A 106 -0.57 -0.29 1.65
N ARG A 107 -1.43 -0.03 0.66
CA ARG A 107 -2.07 -1.08 -0.13
C ARG A 107 -1.04 -1.97 -0.83
N GLN A 108 0.03 -1.39 -1.36
CA GLN A 108 1.10 -2.15 -2.03
C GLN A 108 1.98 -2.91 -1.03
N GLU A 109 2.27 -2.33 0.14
CA GLU A 109 3.15 -2.92 1.14
C GLU A 109 2.53 -4.11 1.87
N SER A 110 1.31 -3.95 2.36
CA SER A 110 0.72 -4.93 3.28
C SER A 110 -0.72 -5.33 2.94
N ARG A 111 -1.37 -4.65 2.00
CA ARG A 111 -2.83 -4.71 1.84
C ARG A 111 -3.55 -4.54 3.18
N PHE A 112 -3.04 -3.61 3.99
CA PHE A 112 -3.56 -3.26 5.31
C PHE A 112 -3.51 -4.38 6.36
N ILE A 113 -2.66 -5.38 6.19
CA ILE A 113 -2.36 -6.36 7.25
C ILE A 113 -1.43 -5.69 8.26
N SER A 114 -1.95 -5.39 9.46
CA SER A 114 -1.21 -4.63 10.47
C SER A 114 0.01 -5.36 11.03
N ASP A 115 -0.02 -6.68 11.06
CA ASP A 115 1.04 -7.55 11.55
C ASP A 115 1.82 -8.27 10.43
N ALA A 116 1.68 -7.81 9.18
CA ALA A 116 2.38 -8.37 8.04
C ALA A 116 3.89 -8.40 8.26
N LYS A 117 4.51 -9.52 7.84
CA LYS A 117 5.96 -9.71 7.87
C LYS A 117 6.44 -10.21 6.52
N SER A 118 7.48 -9.58 6.00
CA SER A 118 8.15 -10.05 4.78
C SER A 118 9.28 -11.02 5.09
N SER A 119 9.75 -11.76 4.09
CA SER A 119 10.93 -12.62 4.18
C SER A 119 12.21 -11.84 4.55
N ALA A 120 12.30 -10.57 4.16
CA ALA A 120 13.39 -9.67 4.54
C ALA A 120 13.25 -9.10 5.96
N GLY A 121 12.18 -9.44 6.69
CA GLY A 121 11.94 -8.99 8.06
C GLY A 121 11.29 -7.62 8.19
N ALA A 122 10.81 -7.02 7.09
CA ALA A 122 10.00 -5.82 7.14
C ALA A 122 8.66 -6.13 7.82
N SER A 123 8.07 -5.16 8.53
CA SER A 123 6.91 -5.41 9.38
C SER A 123 5.90 -4.27 9.36
N GLY A 124 4.62 -4.65 9.50
CA GLY A 124 3.49 -3.75 9.70
C GLY A 124 2.90 -3.17 8.43
N LEU A 125 1.99 -2.22 8.58
CA LEU A 125 1.22 -1.60 7.48
C LEU A 125 2.12 -1.05 6.36
N MET A 126 3.21 -0.37 6.72
CA MET A 126 4.13 0.31 5.81
C MET A 126 5.45 -0.47 5.64
N GLN A 127 5.49 -1.75 6.01
CA GLN A 127 6.62 -2.68 5.82
C GLN A 127 8.01 -2.09 6.12
N LEU A 128 8.17 -1.59 7.34
CA LEU A 128 9.45 -1.02 7.76
C LEU A 128 10.42 -2.11 8.22
N LEU A 129 11.66 -2.03 7.76
CA LEU A 129 12.76 -2.82 8.33
C LEU A 129 13.01 -2.37 9.78
N PRO A 130 13.25 -3.30 10.72
CA PRO A 130 13.47 -2.95 12.12
C PRO A 130 14.63 -1.96 12.36
N SER A 131 15.68 -2.01 11.54
CA SER A 131 16.80 -1.06 11.60
C SER A 131 16.36 0.36 11.22
N THR A 132 15.61 0.50 10.13
CA THR A 132 15.05 1.76 9.67
C THR A 132 14.08 2.33 10.72
N ALA A 133 13.17 1.50 11.22
CA ALA A 133 12.21 1.89 12.23
C ALA A 133 12.87 2.38 13.52
N ARG A 134 13.91 1.70 14.00
CA ARG A 134 14.68 2.10 15.20
C ARG A 134 15.34 3.46 15.00
N ARG A 135 16.00 3.68 13.86
CA ARG A 135 16.62 4.96 13.53
C ARG A 135 15.61 6.09 13.53
N ILE A 136 14.45 5.88 12.88
CA ILE A 136 13.40 6.89 12.82
C ILE A 136 12.80 7.13 14.21
N ALA A 137 12.55 6.09 14.99
CA ALA A 137 12.03 6.22 16.35
C ALA A 137 12.94 7.11 17.24
N MET A 138 14.26 6.96 17.12
CA MET A 138 15.21 7.86 17.80
C MET A 138 15.08 9.30 17.31
N ILE A 139 14.98 9.53 15.99
CA ILE A 139 14.88 10.88 15.42
C ILE A 139 13.61 11.60 15.88
N ILE A 140 12.47 10.89 15.94
CA ILE A 140 11.19 11.48 16.35
C ILE A 140 10.95 11.44 17.87
N GLY A 141 11.92 11.01 18.66
CA GLY A 141 11.85 10.98 20.12
C GLY A 141 10.93 9.91 20.71
N MET A 142 10.69 8.80 19.99
CA MET A 142 9.87 7.69 20.48
C MET A 142 10.68 6.78 21.42
N LYS A 143 10.78 7.20 22.70
CA LYS A 143 11.67 6.57 23.70
C LYS A 143 11.31 5.10 24.02
N ASP A 144 10.05 4.73 23.95
CA ASP A 144 9.52 3.41 24.28
C ASP A 144 9.40 2.47 23.06
N PHE A 145 10.08 2.82 21.95
CA PHE A 145 10.05 1.99 20.76
C PHE A 145 10.79 0.66 20.97
N ASN A 146 10.11 -0.42 20.61
CA ASN A 146 10.71 -1.75 20.44
C ASN A 146 10.12 -2.43 19.20
N LYS A 147 10.80 -3.49 18.70
CA LYS A 147 10.44 -4.18 17.46
C LYS A 147 9.01 -4.76 17.50
N SER A 148 8.53 -5.21 18.66
CA SER A 148 7.19 -5.81 18.77
C SER A 148 6.06 -4.80 18.50
N ARG A 149 6.33 -3.51 18.67
CA ARG A 149 5.36 -2.43 18.42
C ARG A 149 5.15 -2.12 16.93
N LEU A 150 5.98 -2.67 16.02
CA LEU A 150 5.83 -2.45 14.57
C LEU A 150 4.52 -3.00 14.00
N GLY A 151 3.89 -3.97 14.67
CA GLY A 151 2.54 -4.44 14.30
C GLY A 151 1.41 -3.51 14.74
N ARG A 152 1.68 -2.47 15.55
CA ARG A 152 0.65 -1.51 15.96
C ARG A 152 0.47 -0.45 14.88
N PRO A 153 -0.75 -0.26 14.36
CA PRO A 153 -1.03 0.66 13.26
C PRO A 153 -0.51 2.08 13.52
N GLU A 154 -0.72 2.61 14.72
CA GLU A 154 -0.34 3.98 15.08
C GLU A 154 1.18 4.18 15.06
N VAL A 155 1.92 3.20 15.58
CA VAL A 155 3.39 3.23 15.62
C VAL A 155 3.96 3.08 14.22
N ASN A 156 3.46 2.10 13.47
CA ASN A 156 3.94 1.81 12.13
C ASN A 156 3.67 2.98 11.16
N ALA A 157 2.45 3.53 11.20
CA ALA A 157 2.08 4.68 10.39
C ALA A 157 2.91 5.94 10.73
N ALA A 158 3.17 6.22 12.02
CA ALA A 158 3.98 7.36 12.42
C ALA A 158 5.43 7.27 11.87
N LEU A 159 6.03 6.08 11.99
CA LEU A 159 7.39 5.81 11.51
C LEU A 159 7.44 5.76 9.97
N GLY A 160 6.47 5.10 9.34
CA GLY A 160 6.41 4.95 7.88
C GLY A 160 6.12 6.26 7.16
N ALA A 161 5.21 7.08 7.68
CA ALA A 161 4.94 8.40 7.13
C ALA A 161 6.16 9.33 7.27
N TYR A 162 6.89 9.24 8.39
CA TYR A 162 8.16 9.96 8.51
C TYR A 162 9.15 9.51 7.44
N TYR A 163 9.32 8.20 7.24
CA TYR A 163 10.24 7.68 6.24
C TYR A 163 9.84 8.09 4.83
N LEU A 164 8.54 8.01 4.50
CA LEU A 164 8.03 8.47 3.20
C LEU A 164 8.30 9.97 2.98
N ARG A 165 8.10 10.82 4.01
CA ARG A 165 8.43 12.25 3.91
C ARG A 165 9.92 12.45 3.69
N HIS A 166 10.75 11.75 4.44
CA HIS A 166 12.21 11.83 4.32
C HIS A 166 12.70 11.46 2.91
N VAL A 167 12.18 10.39 2.32
CA VAL A 167 12.57 10.02 0.95
C VAL A 167 12.00 10.99 -0.09
N LEU A 168 10.77 11.51 0.11
CA LEU A 168 10.21 12.54 -0.75
C LEU A 168 11.08 13.81 -0.76
N ASP A 169 11.49 14.28 0.42
CA ASP A 169 12.37 15.47 0.55
C ASP A 169 13.70 15.22 -0.13
N GLY A 170 14.29 14.04 0.06
CA GLY A 170 15.56 13.66 -0.57
C GLY A 170 15.54 13.54 -2.10
N PHE A 171 14.35 13.62 -2.70
CA PHE A 171 14.12 13.57 -4.15
C PHE A 171 13.27 14.74 -4.66
N GLY A 172 13.36 15.91 -4.02
CA GLY A 172 12.68 17.13 -4.47
C GLY A 172 11.15 17.02 -4.52
N GLY A 173 10.55 16.16 -3.69
CA GLY A 173 9.10 15.92 -3.68
C GLY A 173 8.58 15.00 -4.80
N ASN A 174 9.46 14.39 -5.59
CA ASN A 174 9.04 13.53 -6.70
C ASN A 174 8.51 12.18 -6.19
N PRO A 175 7.22 11.84 -6.37
CA PRO A 175 6.62 10.63 -5.81
C PRO A 175 7.10 9.34 -6.47
N VAL A 176 7.51 9.39 -7.74
CA VAL A 176 8.03 8.23 -8.48
C VAL A 176 9.38 7.79 -7.89
N LEU A 177 10.29 8.76 -7.72
CA LEU A 177 11.60 8.53 -7.11
C LEU A 177 11.47 8.14 -5.63
N ALA A 178 10.54 8.76 -4.91
CA ALA A 178 10.26 8.41 -3.52
C ALA A 178 9.75 6.96 -3.38
N ALA A 179 8.86 6.51 -4.27
CA ALA A 179 8.39 5.13 -4.29
C ALA A 179 9.54 4.15 -4.61
N ALA A 180 10.38 4.46 -5.60
CA ALA A 180 11.57 3.65 -5.91
C ALA A 180 12.54 3.58 -4.72
N ALA A 181 12.79 4.72 -4.06
CA ALA A 181 13.65 4.82 -2.89
C ALA A 181 13.08 4.10 -1.66
N TYR A 182 11.77 4.14 -1.48
CA TYR A 182 11.09 3.44 -0.39
C TYR A 182 11.30 1.92 -0.49
N ASN A 183 11.13 1.36 -1.69
CA ASN A 183 11.26 -0.08 -1.93
C ASN A 183 12.73 -0.53 -2.01
N ALA A 184 13.56 0.13 -2.84
CA ALA A 184 14.91 -0.33 -3.14
C ALA A 184 16.03 0.40 -2.35
N GLY A 185 15.68 1.44 -1.63
CA GLY A 185 16.62 2.31 -0.92
C GLY A 185 17.06 3.54 -1.73
N PRO A 186 17.33 4.68 -1.04
CA PRO A 186 17.64 5.95 -1.71
C PRO A 186 18.88 5.91 -2.61
N GLY A 187 19.91 5.15 -2.22
CA GLY A 187 21.14 5.03 -3.01
C GLY A 187 20.90 4.43 -4.39
N ARG A 188 20.12 3.35 -4.46
CA ARG A 188 19.76 2.72 -5.74
C ARG A 188 18.86 3.62 -6.58
N ALA A 189 17.84 4.23 -5.98
CA ALA A 189 16.95 5.14 -6.71
C ALA A 189 17.73 6.28 -7.36
N ARG A 190 18.75 6.86 -6.68
CA ARG A 190 19.63 7.88 -7.26
C ARG A 190 20.49 7.34 -8.40
N SER A 191 21.05 6.13 -8.26
CA SER A 191 21.91 5.56 -9.29
C SER A 191 21.17 5.18 -10.58
N TRP A 192 19.83 5.12 -10.55
CA TRP A 192 19.01 4.81 -11.72
C TRP A 192 18.54 6.06 -12.48
N CYS A 193 18.85 7.25 -11.99
CA CYS A 193 18.53 8.49 -12.70
C CYS A 193 19.50 8.71 -13.87
N ASP A 194 18.94 9.02 -15.04
CA ASP A 194 19.72 9.35 -16.23
C ASP A 194 20.46 10.70 -16.07
N ALA A 195 21.43 10.95 -16.94
CA ALA A 195 22.11 12.26 -17.01
C ALA A 195 21.15 13.38 -17.47
N LYS A 196 20.15 13.04 -18.31
CA LYS A 196 19.14 13.95 -18.86
C LYS A 196 17.77 13.71 -18.20
N PRO A 197 16.89 14.72 -18.17
CA PRO A 197 15.52 14.54 -17.75
C PRO A 197 14.79 13.49 -18.60
N LEU A 198 13.97 12.65 -17.94
CA LEU A 198 13.12 11.64 -18.57
C LEU A 198 11.66 11.85 -18.16
N GLU A 199 10.72 11.59 -19.07
CA GLU A 199 9.32 11.44 -18.70
C GLU A 199 9.19 10.33 -17.64
N GLY A 200 8.39 10.57 -16.59
CA GLY A 200 8.29 9.65 -15.46
C GLY A 200 7.86 8.23 -15.85
N ALA A 201 6.99 8.08 -16.87
CA ALA A 201 6.59 6.77 -17.38
C ALA A 201 7.78 6.01 -18.01
N ILE A 202 8.63 6.71 -18.77
CA ILE A 202 9.84 6.13 -19.39
C ILE A 202 10.84 5.76 -18.29
N TYR A 203 11.08 6.67 -17.33
CA TYR A 203 11.97 6.39 -16.20
C TYR A 203 11.56 5.10 -15.45
N VAL A 204 10.28 4.93 -15.16
CA VAL A 204 9.80 3.72 -14.45
C VAL A 204 10.19 2.45 -15.21
N GLU A 205 10.11 2.45 -16.55
CA GLU A 205 10.53 1.30 -17.38
C GLU A 205 12.05 1.04 -17.35
N THR A 206 12.87 2.08 -17.12
CA THR A 206 14.32 1.94 -17.03
C THR A 206 14.81 1.38 -15.69
N ILE A 207 13.95 1.30 -14.66
CA ILE A 207 14.32 0.72 -13.36
C ILE A 207 14.78 -0.74 -13.57
N PRO A 208 16.05 -1.08 -13.26
CA PRO A 208 16.61 -2.39 -13.61
C PRO A 208 16.00 -3.54 -12.79
N PHE A 209 15.56 -3.26 -11.56
CA PHE A 209 14.93 -4.25 -10.70
C PHE A 209 13.46 -4.41 -11.04
N ALA A 210 13.08 -5.56 -11.61
CA ALA A 210 11.70 -5.86 -12.02
C ALA A 210 10.71 -5.70 -10.85
N GLU A 211 11.09 -6.11 -9.64
CA GLU A 211 10.27 -5.95 -8.43
C GLU A 211 9.99 -4.47 -8.16
N THR A 212 11.04 -3.63 -8.12
CA THR A 212 10.89 -2.19 -7.84
C THR A 212 10.14 -1.48 -8.95
N ARG A 213 10.40 -1.83 -10.22
CA ARG A 213 9.65 -1.30 -11.37
C ARG A 213 8.16 -1.57 -11.23
N GLN A 214 7.75 -2.80 -10.93
CA GLN A 214 6.36 -3.16 -10.70
C GLN A 214 5.77 -2.50 -9.45
N TYR A 215 6.58 -2.38 -8.40
CA TYR A 215 6.19 -1.69 -7.17
C TYR A 215 5.82 -0.23 -7.45
N VAL A 216 6.69 0.52 -8.12
CA VAL A 216 6.45 1.93 -8.47
C VAL A 216 5.18 2.08 -9.31
N LYS A 217 5.01 1.26 -10.37
CA LYS A 217 3.80 1.25 -11.19
C LYS A 217 2.54 1.08 -10.34
N LYS A 218 2.53 0.10 -9.44
CA LYS A 218 1.38 -0.20 -8.59
C LYS A 218 1.10 0.90 -7.57
N VAL A 219 2.14 1.45 -6.92
CA VAL A 219 1.97 2.56 -5.98
C VAL A 219 1.35 3.77 -6.68
N MET A 220 1.88 4.16 -7.85
CA MET A 220 1.38 5.30 -8.60
C MET A 220 -0.04 5.08 -9.13
N ALA A 221 -0.35 3.89 -9.64
CA ALA A 221 -1.71 3.53 -10.04
C ALA A 221 -2.68 3.54 -8.85
N ASN A 222 -2.31 2.92 -7.73
CA ASN A 222 -3.10 2.94 -6.50
C ASN A 222 -3.37 4.38 -6.03
N THR A 223 -2.37 5.28 -6.12
CA THR A 223 -2.51 6.69 -5.75
C THR A 223 -3.60 7.38 -6.55
N VAL A 224 -3.69 7.12 -7.86
CA VAL A 224 -4.74 7.69 -8.72
C VAL A 224 -6.12 7.17 -8.31
N TYR A 225 -6.25 5.87 -8.07
CA TYR A 225 -7.53 5.28 -7.66
C TYR A 225 -7.96 5.78 -6.27
N TYR A 226 -7.03 5.86 -5.31
CA TYR A 226 -7.36 6.44 -4.00
C TYR A 226 -7.77 7.91 -4.11
N ALA A 227 -7.12 8.71 -4.95
CA ALA A 227 -7.52 10.09 -5.18
C ALA A 227 -8.97 10.19 -5.71
N ALA A 228 -9.36 9.28 -6.59
CA ALA A 228 -10.73 9.22 -7.11
C ALA A 228 -11.73 8.77 -6.04
N VAL A 229 -11.43 7.71 -5.28
CA VAL A 229 -12.33 7.16 -4.24
C VAL A 229 -12.51 8.14 -3.07
N MET A 230 -11.45 8.82 -2.66
CA MET A 230 -11.46 9.82 -1.59
C MET A 230 -12.08 11.18 -2.00
N GLY A 231 -12.46 11.33 -3.27
CA GLY A 231 -13.00 12.62 -3.79
C GLY A 231 -11.97 13.75 -3.81
N GLY A 232 -10.68 13.43 -3.83
CA GLY A 232 -9.57 14.38 -3.84
C GLY A 232 -9.12 14.82 -5.23
N ASP A 233 -7.86 15.24 -5.34
CA ASP A 233 -7.24 15.70 -6.57
C ASP A 233 -7.19 14.61 -7.65
N GLN A 234 -7.96 14.80 -8.72
CA GLN A 234 -8.12 13.87 -9.83
C GLN A 234 -7.07 14.04 -10.94
N ARG A 235 -5.86 14.48 -10.61
CA ARG A 235 -4.77 14.51 -11.60
C ARG A 235 -4.58 13.14 -12.25
N SER A 236 -4.39 13.15 -13.57
CA SER A 236 -4.13 11.92 -14.33
C SER A 236 -2.84 11.24 -13.87
N LEU A 237 -2.72 9.93 -14.14
CA LEU A 237 -1.48 9.19 -13.87
C LEU A 237 -0.27 9.85 -14.54
N LYS A 238 -0.40 10.30 -15.79
CA LYS A 238 0.66 11.00 -16.53
C LYS A 238 1.11 12.27 -15.79
N SER A 239 0.17 13.07 -15.29
CA SER A 239 0.48 14.29 -14.53
C SER A 239 1.18 13.97 -13.20
N ARG A 240 0.80 12.88 -12.54
CA ARG A 240 1.43 12.45 -11.27
C ARG A 240 2.82 11.86 -11.47
N LEU A 241 3.06 11.19 -12.59
CA LEU A 241 4.40 10.67 -12.94
C LEU A 241 5.36 11.79 -13.30
N GLY A 242 4.89 12.84 -13.98
CA GLY A 242 5.66 14.04 -14.31
C GLY A 242 6.95 13.75 -15.09
N THR A 243 7.97 14.56 -14.83
CA THR A 243 9.33 14.42 -15.37
C THR A 243 10.30 14.14 -14.24
N ILE A 244 11.21 13.21 -14.45
CA ILE A 244 12.31 12.91 -13.54
C ILE A 244 13.51 13.74 -13.98
N GLU A 245 13.98 14.63 -13.12
CA GLU A 245 15.14 15.48 -13.40
C GLU A 245 16.42 14.64 -13.54
N GLY A 246 17.37 15.14 -14.34
CA GLY A 246 18.65 14.49 -14.52
C GLY A 246 19.50 14.46 -13.25
N ALA A 247 20.38 13.46 -13.14
CA ALA A 247 21.21 13.22 -11.96
C ALA A 247 22.07 14.42 -11.52
N MET A 248 22.47 15.31 -12.46
CA MET A 248 23.23 16.51 -12.14
C MET A 248 22.36 17.58 -11.44
N ALA A 249 21.12 17.77 -11.88
CA ALA A 249 20.21 18.74 -11.27
C ALA A 249 19.85 18.31 -9.83
N MET A 250 19.64 17.02 -9.60
CA MET A 250 19.36 16.49 -8.26
C MET A 250 20.51 16.60 -7.27
N LYS A 251 21.77 16.60 -7.73
CA LYS A 251 22.94 16.85 -6.87
C LYS A 251 23.05 18.32 -6.45
N ALA A 252 22.66 19.25 -7.31
CA ALA A 252 22.66 20.67 -6.99
C ALA A 252 21.64 21.04 -5.91
N ASP A 253 20.46 20.41 -5.90
CA ASP A 253 19.42 20.66 -4.90
C ASP A 253 19.71 19.98 -3.54
N ALA A 254 20.45 18.87 -3.53
CA ALA A 254 20.85 18.20 -2.28
C ALA A 254 21.94 18.96 -1.49
N ASN A 255 22.60 19.96 -2.09
CA ASN A 255 23.64 20.78 -1.48
C ASN A 255 23.15 22.19 -1.06
N LYS A 256 21.86 22.47 -1.18
CA LYS A 256 21.20 23.68 -0.66
C LYS A 256 20.47 23.35 0.66
#